data_01c0c7abc7828e378fbf45e65192f2e8
#
_entry.id   01c0c7abc7828e378fbf45e65192f2e8
#
_cell.length_a   1.000
_cell.length_b   1.000
_cell.length_c   1.000
_cell.angle_alpha   90.00
_cell.angle_beta   90.00
_cell.angle_gamma   90.00
#
_symmetry.space_group_name_H-M   'P 1'
#
loop_
_entity.id
_entity.type
_entity.pdbx_description
1 polymer ?
#
loop_
_entity_poly.entity_id
_entity_poly.type
_entity_poly.pdbx_seq_one_letter_code
_entity_poly.pdbx_strand_id
1 'polypeptide(L)'
;MYNRGPEVLPAMKLKEEKELQSISEEYEKALHLFLKKSYAKAGEIFARIVESYKDSEFYSVLEIQTRAKVYQSITHAQTHPLKIKLENAQDHIWEGAFQLNAGDVAKALEHFAYAEKSNCRDAYLYYLMAAAYLRQEDTAGALRYIEKCLKKDESYKVIIYNEPDFEPLQQNPDFLKLVE
;
A
#
# COMPACT_ATOMS: atom_id res chain seq x y z
N MET A 1 56.55 6.31 -16.42
CA MET A 1 55.97 5.21 -17.23
C MET A 1 55.51 4.13 -16.27
N TYR A 2 54.22 4.12 -15.93
CA TYR A 2 53.62 3.04 -15.16
C TYR A 2 53.16 1.96 -16.15
N ASN A 3 53.99 0.90 -16.23
CA ASN A 3 53.67 -0.29 -17.00
C ASN A 3 52.66 -1.13 -16.20
N ARG A 4 51.37 -0.96 -16.41
CA ARG A 4 50.36 -1.90 -15.92
C ARG A 4 50.44 -3.13 -16.82
N GLY A 5 50.95 -4.21 -16.28
CA GLY A 5 51.04 -5.48 -16.99
C GLY A 5 49.71 -5.95 -17.51
N PRO A 6 49.66 -6.58 -18.70
CA PRO A 6 48.43 -6.97 -19.40
C PRO A 6 47.62 -8.11 -18.76
N GLU A 7 48.09 -8.71 -17.65
CA GLU A 7 47.49 -9.92 -17.05
C GLU A 7 46.43 -9.64 -15.96
N VAL A 8 46.40 -8.48 -15.34
CA VAL A 8 45.50 -8.20 -14.22
C VAL A 8 44.08 -7.86 -14.73
N LEU A 9 43.94 -7.17 -15.87
CA LEU A 9 42.65 -6.77 -16.45
C LEU A 9 41.76 -7.95 -16.93
N PRO A 10 42.31 -9.00 -17.60
CA PRO A 10 41.51 -10.16 -18.00
C PRO A 10 41.01 -10.99 -16.81
N ALA A 11 41.84 -11.16 -15.76
CA ALA A 11 41.45 -11.93 -14.57
C ALA A 11 40.32 -11.24 -13.77
N MET A 12 40.38 -9.91 -13.63
CA MET A 12 39.38 -9.10 -12.94
C MET A 12 38.05 -9.13 -13.71
N LYS A 13 38.09 -9.02 -15.04
CA LYS A 13 36.92 -9.10 -15.90
C LYS A 13 36.25 -10.47 -15.82
N LEU A 14 37.03 -11.55 -15.81
CA LEU A 14 36.53 -12.91 -15.66
C LEU A 14 35.87 -13.13 -14.28
N LYS A 15 36.38 -12.51 -13.22
CA LYS A 15 35.82 -12.55 -11.87
C LYS A 15 34.48 -11.82 -11.84
N GLU A 16 34.40 -10.62 -12.42
CA GLU A 16 33.15 -9.85 -12.54
C GLU A 16 32.09 -10.63 -13.32
N GLU A 17 32.43 -11.18 -14.49
CA GLU A 17 31.49 -11.95 -15.31
C GLU A 17 30.93 -13.16 -14.54
N LYS A 18 31.75 -13.88 -13.78
CA LYS A 18 31.29 -15.02 -12.97
C LYS A 18 30.37 -14.58 -11.82
N GLU A 19 30.71 -13.53 -11.09
CA GLU A 19 29.86 -13.02 -10.02
C GLU A 19 28.54 -12.50 -10.57
N LEU A 20 28.56 -11.74 -11.68
CA LEU A 20 27.39 -11.21 -12.34
C LEU A 20 26.47 -12.32 -12.85
N GLN A 21 27.01 -13.36 -13.47
CA GLN A 21 26.22 -14.50 -13.90
C GLN A 21 25.55 -15.20 -12.72
N SER A 22 26.31 -15.49 -11.67
CA SER A 22 25.80 -16.19 -10.48
C SER A 22 24.68 -15.40 -9.78
N ILE A 23 24.88 -14.08 -9.55
CA ILE A 23 23.85 -13.26 -8.90
C ILE A 23 22.61 -13.11 -9.78
N SER A 24 22.78 -13.02 -11.11
CA SER A 24 21.67 -12.91 -12.07
C SER A 24 20.79 -14.15 -12.04
N GLU A 25 21.38 -15.34 -12.08
CA GLU A 25 20.64 -16.62 -12.02
C GLU A 25 19.86 -16.76 -10.70
N GLU A 26 20.46 -16.40 -9.56
CA GLU A 26 19.78 -16.42 -8.26
C GLU A 26 18.63 -15.39 -8.20
N TYR A 27 18.89 -14.19 -8.72
CA TYR A 27 17.91 -13.12 -8.74
C TYR A 27 16.70 -13.46 -9.61
N GLU A 28 16.89 -14.00 -10.81
CA GLU A 28 15.83 -14.46 -11.68
C GLU A 28 14.99 -15.56 -11.03
N LYS A 29 15.63 -16.53 -10.38
CA LYS A 29 14.93 -17.57 -9.61
C LYS A 29 14.07 -16.97 -8.50
N ALA A 30 14.59 -16.00 -7.77
CA ALA A 30 13.83 -15.32 -6.72
C ALA A 30 12.64 -14.53 -7.29
N LEU A 31 12.83 -13.80 -8.40
CA LEU A 31 11.76 -13.08 -9.09
C LEU A 31 10.65 -14.03 -9.57
N HIS A 32 11.01 -15.17 -10.12
CA HIS A 32 10.03 -16.16 -10.56
C HIS A 32 9.16 -16.68 -9.40
N LEU A 33 9.76 -16.92 -8.23
CA LEU A 33 9.04 -17.29 -7.02
C LEU A 33 8.16 -16.14 -6.51
N PHE A 34 8.67 -14.92 -6.58
CA PHE A 34 7.92 -13.71 -6.20
C PHE A 34 6.66 -13.53 -7.05
N LEU A 35 6.79 -13.65 -8.38
CA LEU A 35 5.66 -13.57 -9.32
C LEU A 35 4.63 -14.67 -9.08
N LYS A 36 5.06 -15.85 -8.62
CA LYS A 36 4.18 -16.94 -8.18
C LYS A 36 3.60 -16.74 -6.78
N LYS A 37 3.80 -15.58 -6.16
CA LYS A 37 3.37 -15.25 -4.79
C LYS A 37 3.96 -16.18 -3.70
N SER A 38 5.03 -16.91 -4.02
CA SER A 38 5.79 -17.74 -3.06
C SER A 38 6.75 -16.86 -2.26
N TYR A 39 6.22 -15.87 -1.55
CA TYR A 39 6.98 -14.78 -0.92
C TYR A 39 8.02 -15.27 0.10
N ALA A 40 7.70 -16.29 0.91
CA ALA A 40 8.66 -16.84 1.87
C ALA A 40 9.92 -17.38 1.18
N LYS A 41 9.75 -18.24 0.16
CA LYS A 41 10.88 -18.81 -0.59
C LYS A 41 11.63 -17.77 -1.40
N ALA A 42 10.93 -16.80 -1.99
CA ALA A 42 11.57 -15.68 -2.69
C ALA A 42 12.41 -14.84 -1.73
N GLY A 43 11.87 -14.53 -0.54
CA GLY A 43 12.53 -13.75 0.49
C GLY A 43 13.83 -14.40 1.00
N GLU A 44 13.85 -15.72 1.16
CA GLU A 44 15.07 -16.47 1.54
C GLU A 44 16.17 -16.31 0.49
N ILE A 45 15.84 -16.35 -0.81
CA ILE A 45 16.83 -16.19 -1.88
C ILE A 45 17.29 -14.73 -1.95
N PHE A 46 16.39 -13.75 -1.87
CA PHE A 46 16.78 -12.34 -1.85
C PHE A 46 17.67 -12.02 -0.64
N ALA A 47 17.37 -12.55 0.55
CA ALA A 47 18.20 -12.38 1.73
C ALA A 47 19.62 -12.95 1.53
N ARG A 48 19.72 -14.14 0.91
CA ARG A 48 21.00 -14.75 0.58
C ARG A 48 21.79 -13.90 -0.40
N ILE A 49 21.16 -13.40 -1.47
CA ILE A 49 21.81 -12.50 -2.44
C ILE A 49 22.35 -11.26 -1.71
N VAL A 50 21.54 -10.62 -0.88
CA VAL A 50 21.94 -9.41 -0.12
C VAL A 50 23.15 -9.67 0.73
N GLU A 51 23.24 -10.81 1.41
CA GLU A 51 24.37 -11.14 2.28
C GLU A 51 25.61 -11.60 1.51
N SER A 52 25.44 -12.46 0.49
CA SER A 52 26.56 -13.04 -0.25
C SER A 52 27.33 -12.04 -1.10
N TYR A 53 26.67 -11.00 -1.57
CA TYR A 53 27.29 -10.02 -2.48
C TYR A 53 27.45 -8.62 -1.86
N LYS A 54 27.32 -8.48 -0.55
CA LYS A 54 27.42 -7.17 0.15
C LYS A 54 28.76 -6.47 -0.01
N ASP A 55 29.83 -7.26 -0.14
CA ASP A 55 31.21 -6.77 -0.22
C ASP A 55 31.78 -6.89 -1.65
N SER A 56 30.94 -7.07 -2.67
CA SER A 56 31.40 -7.12 -4.06
C SER A 56 32.03 -5.80 -4.48
N GLU A 57 33.14 -5.87 -5.21
CA GLU A 57 33.85 -4.71 -5.77
C GLU A 57 33.26 -4.23 -7.09
N PHE A 58 32.29 -4.97 -7.66
CA PHE A 58 31.71 -4.72 -8.99
C PHE A 58 30.38 -4.01 -8.91
N TYR A 59 30.29 -2.86 -9.55
CA TYR A 59 29.09 -2.03 -9.55
C TYR A 59 27.86 -2.77 -10.15
N SER A 60 28.07 -3.53 -11.24
CA SER A 60 27.05 -4.36 -11.87
C SER A 60 26.40 -5.37 -10.92
N VAL A 61 27.21 -5.98 -10.05
CA VAL A 61 26.76 -6.93 -9.02
C VAL A 61 26.04 -6.21 -7.89
N LEU A 62 26.59 -5.08 -7.42
CA LEU A 62 25.98 -4.27 -6.35
C LEU A 62 24.64 -3.66 -6.77
N GLU A 63 24.44 -3.39 -8.05
CA GLU A 63 23.13 -2.92 -8.56
C GLU A 63 22.06 -4.01 -8.38
N ILE A 64 22.33 -5.26 -8.76
CA ILE A 64 21.40 -6.37 -8.58
C ILE A 64 21.16 -6.65 -7.09
N GLN A 65 22.22 -6.61 -6.27
CA GLN A 65 22.13 -6.76 -4.82
C GLN A 65 21.23 -5.68 -4.18
N THR A 66 21.34 -4.44 -4.65
CA THR A 66 20.48 -3.33 -4.18
C THR A 66 19.01 -3.55 -4.53
N ARG A 67 18.75 -4.02 -5.75
CA ARG A 67 17.37 -4.42 -6.15
C ARG A 67 16.87 -5.58 -5.29
N ALA A 68 17.71 -6.56 -4.99
CA ALA A 68 17.36 -7.68 -4.12
C ALA A 68 16.97 -7.23 -2.70
N LYS A 69 17.60 -6.18 -2.13
CA LYS A 69 17.20 -5.57 -0.85
C LYS A 69 15.76 -5.06 -0.85
N VAL A 70 15.35 -4.42 -1.95
CA VAL A 70 13.97 -3.93 -2.08
C VAL A 70 12.98 -5.10 -2.07
N TYR A 71 13.24 -6.14 -2.87
CA TYR A 71 12.36 -7.32 -2.91
C TYR A 71 12.38 -8.12 -1.60
N GLN A 72 13.51 -8.16 -0.89
CA GLN A 72 13.59 -8.74 0.46
C GLN A 72 12.63 -8.01 1.41
N SER A 73 12.63 -6.69 1.40
CA SER A 73 11.71 -5.89 2.24
C SER A 73 10.24 -6.13 1.88
N ILE A 74 9.92 -6.20 0.59
CA ILE A 74 8.55 -6.49 0.12
C ILE A 74 8.11 -7.89 0.54
N THR A 75 8.95 -8.90 0.34
CA THR A 75 8.63 -10.29 0.72
C THR A 75 8.49 -10.44 2.22
N HIS A 76 9.31 -9.74 3.01
CA HIS A 76 9.19 -9.70 4.47
C HIS A 76 7.84 -9.11 4.89
N ALA A 77 7.44 -7.98 4.32
CA ALA A 77 6.15 -7.36 4.62
C ALA A 77 4.95 -8.27 4.25
N GLN A 78 5.06 -9.01 3.14
CA GLN A 78 4.02 -9.96 2.72
C GLN A 78 3.92 -11.21 3.63
N THR A 79 5.04 -11.66 4.18
CA THR A 79 5.09 -12.85 5.05
C THR A 79 4.88 -12.52 6.53
N HIS A 80 5.11 -11.27 6.92
CA HIS A 80 4.97 -10.78 8.29
C HIS A 80 4.08 -9.52 8.30
N PRO A 81 2.78 -9.65 7.96
CA PRO A 81 1.88 -8.52 8.00
C PRO A 81 1.81 -7.97 9.42
N LEU A 82 1.93 -6.64 9.54
CA LEU A 82 1.75 -5.97 10.81
C LEU A 82 0.34 -6.26 11.33
N LYS A 83 0.23 -6.92 12.46
CA LYS A 83 -1.05 -7.04 13.18
C LYS A 83 -1.27 -5.72 13.91
N ILE A 84 -1.99 -4.82 13.26
CA ILE A 84 -2.44 -3.59 13.91
C ILE A 84 -3.50 -3.98 14.93
N LYS A 85 -3.26 -3.70 16.21
CA LYS A 85 -4.26 -3.86 17.25
C LYS A 85 -5.11 -2.59 17.25
N LEU A 86 -6.37 -2.72 16.93
CA LEU A 86 -7.31 -1.62 16.99
C LEU A 86 -7.78 -1.47 18.45
N GLU A 87 -7.42 -0.38 19.10
CA GLU A 87 -7.66 -0.18 20.53
C GLU A 87 -8.78 0.82 20.83
N ASN A 88 -9.05 1.71 19.90
CA ASN A 88 -10.00 2.79 20.09
C ASN A 88 -10.80 3.11 18.81
N ALA A 89 -11.80 3.97 18.95
CA ALA A 89 -12.66 4.35 17.84
C ALA A 89 -11.90 4.97 16.65
N GLN A 90 -10.84 5.73 16.93
CA GLN A 90 -10.04 6.38 15.89
C GLN A 90 -9.28 5.36 15.04
N ASP A 91 -8.73 4.31 15.67
CA ASP A 91 -8.06 3.22 14.95
C ASP A 91 -9.04 2.51 14.01
N HIS A 92 -10.29 2.31 14.46
CA HIS A 92 -11.35 1.76 13.62
C HIS A 92 -11.75 2.68 12.47
N ILE A 93 -11.75 4.01 12.65
CA ILE A 93 -11.99 4.94 11.54
C ILE A 93 -10.88 4.82 10.49
N TRP A 94 -9.63 4.78 10.90
CA TRP A 94 -8.50 4.65 9.97
C TRP A 94 -8.50 3.30 9.24
N GLU A 95 -8.75 2.21 9.96
CA GLU A 95 -8.86 0.89 9.34
C GLU A 95 -10.05 0.82 8.38
N GLY A 96 -11.21 1.39 8.77
CA GLY A 96 -12.36 1.50 7.88
C GLY A 96 -12.07 2.30 6.61
N ALA A 97 -11.36 3.43 6.72
CA ALA A 97 -10.93 4.20 5.56
C ALA A 97 -9.96 3.41 4.66
N PHE A 98 -9.04 2.66 5.25
CA PHE A 98 -8.15 1.77 4.50
C PHE A 98 -8.92 0.69 3.76
N GLN A 99 -9.87 0.01 4.41
CA GLN A 99 -10.70 -1.01 3.78
C GLN A 99 -11.60 -0.42 2.67
N LEU A 100 -12.13 0.78 2.86
CA LEU A 100 -12.92 1.50 1.85
C LEU A 100 -12.09 1.77 0.60
N ASN A 101 -10.85 2.25 0.77
CA ASN A 101 -9.91 2.49 -0.34
C ASN A 101 -9.44 1.20 -1.01
N ALA A 102 -9.36 0.09 -0.26
CA ALA A 102 -9.06 -1.23 -0.80
C ALA A 102 -10.26 -1.87 -1.55
N GLY A 103 -11.46 -1.24 -1.50
CA GLY A 103 -12.69 -1.73 -2.13
C GLY A 103 -13.50 -2.70 -1.26
N ASP A 104 -13.07 -3.00 -0.02
CA ASP A 104 -13.82 -3.85 0.91
C ASP A 104 -14.82 -3.00 1.73
N VAL A 105 -15.89 -2.57 1.05
CA VAL A 105 -16.90 -1.66 1.61
C VAL A 105 -17.61 -2.28 2.82
N ALA A 106 -17.81 -3.61 2.82
CA ALA A 106 -18.47 -4.29 3.92
C ALA A 106 -17.66 -4.19 5.22
N LYS A 107 -16.36 -4.49 5.17
CA LYS A 107 -15.46 -4.33 6.31
C LYS A 107 -15.31 -2.86 6.74
N ALA A 108 -15.24 -1.94 5.78
CA ALA A 108 -15.20 -0.52 6.10
C ALA A 108 -16.39 -0.11 6.97
N LEU A 109 -17.60 -0.49 6.57
CA LEU A 109 -18.83 -0.19 7.34
C LEU A 109 -18.87 -0.87 8.71
N GLU A 110 -18.32 -2.09 8.86
CA GLU A 110 -18.19 -2.74 10.18
C GLU A 110 -17.32 -1.90 11.12
N HIS A 111 -16.16 -1.41 10.63
CA HIS A 111 -15.28 -0.56 11.42
C HIS A 111 -15.91 0.80 11.75
N PHE A 112 -16.57 1.44 10.79
CA PHE A 112 -17.27 2.70 11.02
C PHE A 112 -18.43 2.55 12.02
N ALA A 113 -19.19 1.45 11.93
CA ALA A 113 -20.26 1.16 12.87
C ALA A 113 -19.72 0.93 14.31
N TYR A 114 -18.56 0.30 14.45
CA TYR A 114 -17.88 0.20 15.74
C TYR A 114 -17.51 1.57 16.31
N ALA A 115 -16.92 2.44 15.48
CA ALA A 115 -16.54 3.78 15.88
C ALA A 115 -17.77 4.62 16.31
N GLU A 116 -18.86 4.59 15.53
CA GLU A 116 -20.11 5.27 15.87
C GLU A 116 -20.70 4.78 17.20
N LYS A 117 -20.69 3.46 17.45
CA LYS A 117 -21.14 2.85 18.71
C LYS A 117 -20.25 3.21 19.88
N SER A 118 -18.95 3.40 19.65
CA SER A 118 -17.97 3.84 20.66
C SER A 118 -18.02 5.35 20.93
N ASN A 119 -19.12 6.00 20.55
CA ASN A 119 -19.42 7.42 20.75
C ASN A 119 -18.48 8.38 19.98
N CYS A 120 -17.73 7.90 19.00
CA CYS A 120 -17.07 8.77 18.04
C CYS A 120 -18.08 9.20 16.99
N ARG A 121 -18.54 10.45 17.08
CA ARG A 121 -19.63 11.01 16.25
C ARG A 121 -19.19 12.34 15.66
N ASP A 122 -18.06 12.30 14.94
CA ASP A 122 -17.50 13.46 14.25
C ASP A 122 -17.94 13.54 12.77
N ALA A 123 -17.71 14.68 12.15
CA ALA A 123 -18.08 14.92 10.76
C ALA A 123 -17.31 13.99 9.82
N TYR A 124 -16.03 13.72 10.10
CA TYR A 124 -15.19 12.89 9.24
C TYR A 124 -15.69 11.44 9.19
N LEU A 125 -16.07 10.86 10.34
CA LEU A 125 -16.66 9.52 10.36
C LEU A 125 -17.93 9.47 9.48
N TYR A 126 -18.81 10.46 9.62
CA TYR A 126 -20.07 10.49 8.86
C TYR A 126 -19.84 10.73 7.36
N TYR A 127 -18.84 11.51 7.00
CA TYR A 127 -18.39 11.66 5.61
C TYR A 127 -17.95 10.31 5.02
N LEU A 128 -17.08 9.56 5.72
CA LEU A 128 -16.62 8.23 5.27
C LEU A 128 -17.78 7.22 5.17
N MET A 129 -18.72 7.26 6.12
CA MET A 129 -19.91 6.40 6.07
C MET A 129 -20.80 6.74 4.87
N ALA A 130 -20.98 8.01 4.56
CA ALA A 130 -21.73 8.44 3.38
C ALA A 130 -21.11 7.91 2.08
N ALA A 131 -19.79 8.04 1.93
CA ALA A 131 -19.06 7.49 0.79
C ALA A 131 -19.18 5.96 0.69
N ALA A 132 -19.09 5.26 1.83
CA ALA A 132 -19.23 3.80 1.89
C ALA A 132 -20.63 3.33 1.48
N TYR A 133 -21.69 4.00 1.95
CA TYR A 133 -23.06 3.67 1.54
C TYR A 133 -23.30 3.94 0.05
N LEU A 134 -22.72 5.02 -0.48
CA LEU A 134 -22.85 5.30 -1.91
C LEU A 134 -22.16 4.26 -2.78
N ARG A 135 -21.00 3.73 -2.34
CA ARG A 135 -20.32 2.61 -3.03
C ARG A 135 -21.12 1.29 -2.95
N GLN A 136 -22.09 1.17 -2.03
CA GLN A 136 -23.06 0.08 -1.98
C GLN A 136 -24.35 0.40 -2.76
N GLU A 137 -24.39 1.52 -3.49
CA GLU A 137 -25.58 2.00 -4.21
C GLU A 137 -26.77 2.35 -3.28
N ASP A 138 -26.52 2.47 -1.96
CA ASP A 138 -27.51 2.92 -0.98
C ASP A 138 -27.52 4.46 -0.89
N THR A 139 -28.18 5.08 -1.84
CA THR A 139 -28.39 6.54 -1.90
C THR A 139 -29.05 7.09 -0.65
N ALA A 140 -30.03 6.39 -0.09
CA ALA A 140 -30.75 6.85 1.10
C ALA A 140 -29.84 6.83 2.35
N GLY A 141 -29.03 5.79 2.49
CA GLY A 141 -27.99 5.71 3.52
C GLY A 141 -26.98 6.83 3.38
N ALA A 142 -26.48 7.06 2.17
CA ALA A 142 -25.52 8.14 1.90
C ALA A 142 -26.07 9.51 2.28
N LEU A 143 -27.26 9.88 1.82
CA LEU A 143 -27.90 11.17 2.14
C LEU A 143 -28.09 11.35 3.66
N ARG A 144 -28.52 10.32 4.36
CA ARG A 144 -28.66 10.36 5.83
C ARG A 144 -27.35 10.66 6.53
N TYR A 145 -26.22 10.09 6.07
CA TYR A 145 -24.92 10.33 6.68
C TYR A 145 -24.30 11.65 6.24
N ILE A 146 -24.58 12.14 5.03
CA ILE A 146 -24.28 13.51 4.62
C ILE A 146 -24.95 14.50 5.56
N GLU A 147 -26.25 14.36 5.82
CA GLU A 147 -26.97 15.22 6.75
C GLU A 147 -26.37 15.22 8.15
N LYS A 148 -26.00 14.02 8.68
CA LYS A 148 -25.31 13.91 9.97
C LYS A 148 -23.95 14.61 9.97
N CYS A 149 -23.19 14.48 8.88
CA CYS A 149 -21.89 15.12 8.69
C CYS A 149 -22.03 16.65 8.75
N LEU A 150 -22.91 17.21 7.94
CA LEU A 150 -23.15 18.66 7.85
C LEU A 150 -23.70 19.26 9.14
N LYS A 151 -24.51 18.52 9.91
CA LYS A 151 -24.93 18.93 11.26
C LYS A 151 -23.78 19.01 12.26
N LYS A 152 -22.68 18.32 12.01
CA LYS A 152 -21.46 18.36 12.86
C LYS A 152 -20.52 19.45 12.42
N ASP A 153 -20.30 19.55 11.12
CA ASP A 153 -19.43 20.55 10.52
C ASP A 153 -19.91 20.93 9.13
N GLU A 154 -20.46 22.13 9.01
CA GLU A 154 -21.01 22.66 7.77
C GLU A 154 -19.94 22.88 6.68
N SER A 155 -18.67 23.02 7.05
CA SER A 155 -17.57 23.18 6.08
C SER A 155 -17.43 22.00 5.13
N TYR A 156 -17.96 20.82 5.51
CA TYR A 156 -18.00 19.65 4.64
C TYR A 156 -18.89 19.82 3.41
N LYS A 157 -19.76 20.81 3.33
CA LYS A 157 -20.55 21.11 2.11
C LYS A 157 -19.63 21.22 0.89
N VAL A 158 -18.59 22.03 0.99
CA VAL A 158 -17.65 22.26 -0.11
C VAL A 158 -16.88 20.99 -0.46
N ILE A 159 -16.48 20.23 0.56
CA ILE A 159 -15.75 18.97 0.37
C ILE A 159 -16.64 17.97 -0.37
N ILE A 160 -17.83 17.69 0.16
CA ILE A 160 -18.78 16.71 -0.38
C ILE A 160 -19.22 17.08 -1.80
N TYR A 161 -19.46 18.38 -2.07
CA TYR A 161 -19.88 18.82 -3.40
C TYR A 161 -18.80 18.60 -4.47
N ASN A 162 -17.53 18.73 -4.10
CA ASN A 162 -16.41 18.62 -5.04
C ASN A 162 -15.76 17.23 -5.05
N GLU A 163 -16.15 16.31 -4.17
CA GLU A 163 -15.57 14.99 -4.08
C GLU A 163 -16.12 14.06 -5.16
N PRO A 164 -15.26 13.45 -5.99
CA PRO A 164 -15.69 12.53 -7.05
C PRO A 164 -16.55 11.36 -6.55
N ASP A 165 -16.35 10.89 -5.33
CA ASP A 165 -17.14 9.79 -4.76
C ASP A 165 -18.63 10.14 -4.67
N PHE A 166 -19.01 11.43 -4.63
CA PHE A 166 -20.39 11.91 -4.57
C PHE A 166 -20.95 12.41 -5.92
N GLU A 167 -20.20 12.27 -7.01
CA GLU A 167 -20.66 12.63 -8.36
C GLU A 167 -22.04 12.01 -8.71
N PRO A 168 -22.33 10.73 -8.34
CA PRO A 168 -23.64 10.16 -8.62
C PRO A 168 -24.84 10.89 -7.95
N LEU A 169 -24.57 11.70 -6.92
CA LEU A 169 -25.61 12.46 -6.21
C LEU A 169 -25.82 13.88 -6.77
N GLN A 170 -24.96 14.38 -7.65
CA GLN A 170 -25.01 15.78 -8.12
C GLN A 170 -26.31 16.17 -8.83
N GLN A 171 -27.08 15.21 -9.32
CA GLN A 171 -28.39 15.44 -9.91
C GLN A 171 -29.56 15.07 -8.96
N ASN A 172 -29.24 14.64 -7.73
CA ASN A 172 -30.29 14.27 -6.77
C ASN A 172 -30.82 15.52 -6.05
N PRO A 173 -32.14 15.80 -6.09
CA PRO A 173 -32.70 17.01 -5.49
C PRO A 173 -32.50 17.12 -3.99
N ASP A 174 -32.46 16.00 -3.26
CA ASP A 174 -32.28 16.01 -1.81
C ASP A 174 -30.81 16.23 -1.44
N PHE A 175 -29.86 15.75 -2.27
CA PHE A 175 -28.47 16.10 -2.12
C PHE A 175 -28.21 17.59 -2.33
N LEU A 176 -28.76 18.17 -3.40
CA LEU A 176 -28.60 19.60 -3.70
C LEU A 176 -29.10 20.48 -2.57
N LYS A 177 -30.24 20.16 -1.96
CA LYS A 177 -30.75 20.89 -0.77
C LYS A 177 -29.85 20.78 0.44
N LEU A 178 -29.07 19.72 0.59
CA LEU A 178 -28.13 19.56 1.73
C LEU A 178 -26.87 20.38 1.55
N VAL A 179 -26.40 20.58 0.31
CA VAL A 179 -25.13 21.24 0.01
C VAL A 179 -25.25 22.69 -0.45
N GLU A 180 -26.49 23.18 -0.71
CA GLU A 180 -26.80 24.61 -0.85
C GLU A 180 -26.69 25.32 0.51
#